data_3b4ccb774d2961ef88196cb12fb3c2fa
#
_entry.id   3b4ccb774d2961ef88196cb12fb3c2fa
#
_cell.length_a   1.000
_cell.length_b   1.000
_cell.length_c   1.000
_cell.angle_alpha   90.00
_cell.angle_beta   90.00
_cell.angle_gamma   90.00
#
_symmetry.space_group_name_H-M   'P 1'
#
loop_
_entity.id
_entity.type
_entity.pdbx_description
1 polymer ?
#
loop_
_entity_poly.entity_id
_entity_poly.type
_entity_poly.pdbx_seq_one_letter_code
_entity_poly.pdbx_strand_id
1 'polypeptide(L)'
;MQIWLKTISVHSYSQLPELQDDVCRKEPVILIARITPIFTKSVEEGTKLVNELYSMATRKHYSVFRLGEERIIVVPPNVQVKDHLLT
;
A
#
# COMPACT_ATOMS: atom_id res chain seq x y z
N MET A 1 0.86 15.09 -16.26
CA MET A 1 0.58 14.72 -14.85
C MET A 1 1.76 13.93 -14.30
N GLN A 2 2.26 14.36 -13.15
CA GLN A 2 3.32 13.62 -12.48
C GLN A 2 2.74 12.63 -11.49
N ILE A 3 3.25 11.41 -11.52
CA ILE A 3 2.87 10.37 -10.58
C ILE A 3 4.09 10.06 -9.73
N TRP A 4 3.91 10.15 -8.42
CA TRP A 4 4.98 9.82 -7.49
C TRP A 4 5.01 8.33 -7.22
N LEU A 5 6.20 7.78 -7.13
CA LEU A 5 6.39 6.39 -6.74
C LEU A 5 7.12 6.38 -5.41
N LYS A 6 6.51 5.77 -4.41
CA LYS A 6 7.12 5.67 -3.08
C LYS A 6 7.20 4.22 -2.65
N THR A 7 8.37 3.82 -2.17
CA THR A 7 8.57 2.50 -1.58
C THR A 7 8.81 2.67 -0.08
N ILE A 8 8.23 1.78 0.70
CA ILE A 8 8.36 1.82 2.15
C ILE A 8 8.40 0.41 2.70
N SER A 9 9.24 0.17 3.71
CA SER A 9 9.23 -1.09 4.46
C SER A 9 8.44 -0.88 5.73
N VAL A 10 7.43 -1.73 5.95
CA VAL A 10 6.53 -1.61 7.09
C VAL A 10 6.99 -2.54 8.20
N HIS A 11 7.37 -1.96 9.32
CA HIS A 11 7.92 -2.70 10.47
C HIS A 11 6.93 -2.80 11.63
N SER A 12 6.03 -1.85 11.76
CA SER A 12 5.07 -1.86 12.87
C SER A 12 3.77 -1.15 12.47
N TYR A 13 2.73 -1.45 13.23
CA TYR A 13 1.42 -0.83 13.03
C TYR A 13 1.48 0.69 13.23
N SER A 14 2.42 1.17 14.02
CA SER A 14 2.58 2.60 14.25
C SER A 14 2.92 3.40 12.99
N GLN A 15 3.30 2.72 11.92
CA GLN A 15 3.57 3.38 10.63
C GLN A 15 2.29 3.63 9.81
N LEU A 16 1.14 3.14 10.28
CA LEU A 16 -0.11 3.32 9.54
C LEU A 16 -0.44 4.78 9.22
N PRO A 17 -0.28 5.75 10.15
CA PRO A 17 -0.55 7.16 9.82
C PRO A 17 0.28 7.67 8.65
N GLU A 18 1.54 7.23 8.54
CA GLU A 18 2.39 7.62 7.41
C GLU A 18 1.83 7.09 6.09
N LEU A 19 1.37 5.84 6.09
CA LEU A 19 0.76 5.26 4.89
C LEU A 19 -0.55 5.96 4.53
N GLN A 20 -1.34 6.31 5.54
CA GLN A 20 -2.58 7.05 5.33
C GLN A 20 -2.32 8.42 4.72
N ASP A 21 -1.29 9.11 5.18
CA ASP A 21 -0.93 10.42 4.63
C ASP A 21 -0.55 10.31 3.16
N ASP A 22 0.17 9.27 2.78
CA ASP A 22 0.56 9.06 1.40
C ASP A 22 -0.66 8.82 0.49
N VAL A 23 -1.63 8.05 0.96
CA VAL A 23 -2.84 7.77 0.20
C VAL A 23 -3.74 9.00 0.12
N CYS A 24 -3.72 9.86 1.12
CA CYS A 24 -4.58 11.04 1.18
C CYS A 24 -3.99 12.28 0.50
N ARG A 25 -2.82 12.18 -0.10
CA ARG A 25 -2.19 13.31 -0.78
C ARG A 25 -3.00 13.77 -1.98
N LYS A 26 -2.90 15.06 -2.28
CA LYS A 26 -3.50 15.63 -3.49
C LYS A 26 -2.85 15.09 -4.75
N GLU A 27 -1.54 14.87 -4.70
CA GLU A 27 -0.80 14.35 -5.83
C GLU A 27 -0.91 12.84 -5.86
N PRO A 28 -1.06 12.22 -7.05
CA PRO A 28 -1.16 10.78 -7.15
C PRO A 28 0.16 10.11 -6.73
N VAL A 29 0.06 9.16 -5.85
CA VAL A 29 1.22 8.39 -5.36
C VAL A 29 0.92 6.91 -5.53
N ILE A 30 1.83 6.21 -6.22
CA ILE A 30 1.81 4.74 -6.22
C ILE A 30 2.68 4.30 -5.05
N LEU A 31 2.05 3.67 -4.08
CA LEU A 31 2.73 3.24 -2.87
C LEU A 31 3.06 1.76 -2.96
N ILE A 32 4.33 1.42 -2.82
CA ILE A 32 4.78 0.03 -2.75
C ILE A 32 5.23 -0.23 -1.33
N ALA A 33 4.44 -1.02 -0.61
CA ALA A 33 4.71 -1.31 0.79
C ALA A 33 5.23 -2.74 0.94
N ARG A 34 6.44 -2.88 1.47
CA ARG A 34 7.00 -4.18 1.80
C ARG A 34 6.52 -4.56 3.19
N ILE A 35 5.77 -5.66 3.27
CA ILE A 35 5.09 -6.05 4.51
C ILE A 35 5.79 -7.20 5.24
N THR A 36 6.84 -7.78 4.66
CA THR A 36 7.57 -8.88 5.30
C THR A 36 8.03 -8.55 6.72
N PRO A 37 8.61 -7.36 6.98
CA PRO A 37 9.09 -7.07 8.33
C PRO A 37 8.01 -7.11 9.40
N ILE A 38 6.84 -6.52 9.14
CA ILE A 38 5.77 -6.50 10.15
C ILE A 38 5.19 -7.90 10.38
N PHE A 39 5.05 -8.70 9.31
CA PHE A 39 4.54 -10.06 9.45
C PHE A 39 5.54 -10.98 10.15
N THR A 40 6.82 -10.75 9.97
CA THR A 40 7.86 -11.49 10.69
C THR A 40 7.80 -11.20 12.19
N LYS A 41 7.49 -9.94 12.53
CA LYS A 41 7.37 -9.54 13.93
C LYS A 41 6.06 -10.07 14.54
N SER A 42 4.95 -9.91 13.87
CA SER A 42 3.64 -10.30 14.37
C SER A 42 2.64 -10.42 13.21
N VAL A 43 2.12 -11.63 13.00
CA VAL A 43 1.11 -11.88 11.99
C VAL A 43 -0.16 -11.08 12.30
N GLU A 44 -0.52 -11.01 13.57
CA GLU A 44 -1.71 -10.29 14.02
C GLU A 44 -1.60 -8.79 13.71
N GLU A 45 -0.45 -8.19 14.04
CA GLU A 45 -0.22 -6.77 13.79
C GLU A 45 -0.19 -6.48 12.28
N GLY A 46 0.45 -7.35 11.51
CA GLY A 46 0.51 -7.20 10.06
C GLY A 46 -0.86 -7.31 9.42
N THR A 47 -1.66 -8.28 9.84
CA THR A 47 -3.01 -8.46 9.32
C THR A 47 -3.87 -7.23 9.61
N LYS A 48 -3.77 -6.69 10.82
CA LYS A 48 -4.51 -5.50 11.20
C LYS A 48 -4.13 -4.31 10.33
N LEU A 49 -2.83 -4.11 10.12
CA LEU A 49 -2.35 -3.01 9.28
C LEU A 49 -2.86 -3.14 7.85
N VAL A 50 -2.76 -4.34 7.27
CA VAL A 50 -3.19 -4.57 5.89
C VAL A 50 -4.69 -4.34 5.75
N ASN A 51 -5.49 -4.81 6.69
CA ASN A 51 -6.94 -4.62 6.66
C ASN A 51 -7.31 -3.14 6.74
N GLU A 52 -6.64 -2.36 7.58
CA GLU A 52 -6.86 -0.93 7.68
C GLU A 52 -6.47 -0.21 6.39
N LEU A 53 -5.37 -0.63 5.79
CA LEU A 53 -4.91 -0.05 4.54
C LEU A 53 -5.91 -0.33 3.41
N TYR A 54 -6.43 -1.56 3.33
CA TYR A 54 -7.46 -1.92 2.36
C TYR A 54 -8.71 -1.08 2.53
N SER A 55 -9.19 -0.93 3.77
CA SER A 55 -10.39 -0.15 4.05
C SER A 55 -10.23 1.30 3.62
N MET A 56 -9.08 1.88 3.93
CA MET A 56 -8.79 3.25 3.59
C MET A 56 -8.68 3.43 2.06
N ALA A 57 -7.99 2.52 1.39
CA ALA A 57 -7.83 2.58 -0.05
C ALA A 57 -9.19 2.48 -0.74
N THR A 58 -10.05 1.57 -0.28
CA THR A 58 -11.39 1.41 -0.84
C THR A 58 -12.21 2.68 -0.72
N ARG A 59 -12.14 3.35 0.44
CA ARG A 59 -12.87 4.60 0.64
C ARG A 59 -12.40 5.72 -0.28
N LYS A 60 -11.14 5.69 -0.68
CA LYS A 60 -10.54 6.69 -1.56
C LYS A 60 -10.56 6.26 -3.03
N HIS A 61 -11.17 5.13 -3.32
CA HIS A 61 -11.23 4.55 -4.67
C HIS A 61 -9.84 4.18 -5.23
N TYR A 62 -8.89 3.90 -4.35
CA TYR A 62 -7.60 3.38 -4.74
C TYR A 62 -7.70 1.87 -4.96
N SER A 63 -6.90 1.35 -5.87
CA SER A 63 -6.78 -0.09 -6.08
C SER A 63 -5.61 -0.63 -5.28
N VAL A 64 -5.78 -1.83 -4.74
CA VAL A 64 -4.73 -2.49 -3.97
C VAL A 64 -4.41 -3.81 -4.64
N PHE A 65 -3.13 -4.00 -4.96
CA PHE A 65 -2.64 -5.21 -5.59
C PHE A 65 -1.60 -5.86 -4.69
N ARG A 66 -1.57 -7.16 -4.68
CA ARG A 66 -0.59 -7.91 -3.90
C ARG A 66 0.43 -8.53 -4.84
N LEU A 67 1.72 -8.26 -4.60
CA LEU A 67 2.83 -8.87 -5.32
C LEU A 67 3.46 -9.95 -4.45
N GLY A 68 3.04 -11.19 -4.66
CA GLY A 68 3.48 -12.29 -3.82
C GLY A 68 3.06 -12.07 -2.39
N GLU A 69 3.86 -12.58 -1.45
CA GLU A 69 3.56 -12.46 -0.02
C GLU A 69 4.29 -11.29 0.63
N GLU A 70 5.14 -10.61 -0.13
CA GLU A 70 6.08 -9.63 0.43
C GLU A 70 5.66 -8.18 0.25
N ARG A 71 4.89 -7.87 -0.80
CA ARG A 71 4.60 -6.49 -1.18
C ARG A 71 3.14 -6.26 -1.47
N ILE A 72 2.70 -5.05 -1.15
CA ILE A 72 1.39 -4.53 -1.51
C ILE A 72 1.61 -3.25 -2.30
N ILE A 73 0.88 -3.11 -3.41
CA ILE A 73 0.91 -1.91 -4.23
C ILE A 73 -0.43 -1.22 -4.11
N VAL A 74 -0.40 0.06 -3.74
CA VAL A 74 -1.60 0.90 -3.66
C VAL A 74 -1.55 1.91 -4.78
N VAL A 75 -2.56 1.90 -5.65
CA VAL A 75 -2.57 2.65 -6.90
C VAL A 75 -3.74 3.63 -6.91
N PRO A 76 -3.49 4.91 -7.26
CA PRO A 76 -4.56 5.91 -7.35
C PRO A 76 -5.60 5.57 -8.42
N PRO A 77 -6.83 6.10 -8.30
CA PRO A 77 -7.92 5.72 -9.20
C PRO A 77 -7.69 6.08 -10.67
N ASN A 78 -6.85 7.07 -10.96
CA ASN A 78 -6.61 7.52 -12.33
C ASN A 78 -5.40 6.83 -12.99
N VAL A 79 -4.84 5.84 -12.34
CA VAL A 79 -3.68 5.10 -12.84
C VAL A 79 -4.09 3.67 -13.12
N GLN A 80 -3.77 3.19 -14.33
CA GLN A 80 -4.04 1.81 -14.71
C GLN A 80 -2.78 0.97 -14.60
N VAL A 81 -2.92 -0.19 -14.01
CA VAL A 81 -1.84 -1.18 -13.94
C VAL A 81 -2.27 -2.36 -14.82
N LYS A 82 -1.44 -2.67 -15.82
CA LYS A 82 -1.74 -3.78 -16.71
C LYS A 82 -1.14 -5.06 -16.16
N ASP A 83 -1.94 -6.11 -16.12
CA ASP A 83 -1.55 -7.37 -15.51
C ASP A 83 -0.26 -7.94 -16.09
N HIS A 84 -0.09 -7.83 -17.41
CA HIS A 84 1.08 -8.41 -18.06
C HIS A 84 2.39 -7.73 -17.67
N LEU A 85 2.34 -6.54 -17.06
CA LEU A 85 3.52 -5.86 -16.54
C LEU A 85 3.93 -6.39 -15.18
N LEU A 86 3.06 -7.16 -14.54
CA LEU A 86 3.30 -7.68 -13.19
C LEU A 86 3.76 -9.14 -13.19
N THR A 87 3.76 -9.77 -14.34
CA THR A 87 4.16 -11.17 -14.48
C THR A 87 5.63 -11.38 -14.86
#